data_c3c10689060f115508412333f71c433a
#
_entry.id   c3c10689060f115508412333f71c433a
#
_cell.length_a   1.000
_cell.length_b   1.000
_cell.length_c   1.000
_cell.angle_alpha   90.00
_cell.angle_beta   90.00
_cell.angle_gamma   90.00
#
_symmetry.space_group_name_H-M   'P 1'
#
loop_
_entity.id
_entity.type
_entity.pdbx_description
1 polymer ?
#
loop_
_entity_poly.entity_id
_entity_poly.type
_entity_poly.pdbx_seq_one_letter_code
_entity_poly.pdbx_strand_id
1 'polypeptide(L)'
;MFLFHTATNRIHGVEGTIIVLALLRWGSWHGLTLPCNCALYSNPRIILVSREIFTAMVSSASATAVPYLDKTDFLKLQNGSDIRGVAVDGVEGELVNLTEPVAEAIGAAFAAWLMEKKKADASQHLRVSIGHDSRISAKLLQNAISRGLAGAGLEVVHYGLASTPAMFNSTLTKNEAFLCPADGSIMITASHLPFNRNGFKFFTNAGGFGKADIKDILERAADIYNQFTEEKKPLEGFHIVVDAGNGAGGFFAAKVLEPLGAITSGSQFLEPDGLFPNHIPNPEDKTAMKAITQAVLDNKADLGIIFDTDVDRSAAVDFTGREFNRNRLIALMAAIVLEEHPGTTIVTDSVTSDGLTTFIEKKLGGRHHRFKRGYKNVIDEAIRLNSIGEESHLAIETSGHGALKENHWLDDGAYLMVKILNKLASARASGKGGGSKVLTDLIDGLQEPAFAAELRLKINQNHPDLKGGAFRSFREYGEAVLKHLENSIGSDPSLLKAPVNYEGVRVSGYGGWFLLRLSLHDPVLPLNIEAPSNDDAVKLGLAVLAAVKDFAGLDTSALNKLVGAS
;
A
#
# COMPACT_ATOMS: atom_id res chain seq x y z
N MET A 1 -7.04 -5.03 11.21
CA MET A 1 -5.85 -5.59 11.90
C MET A 1 -4.69 -5.30 10.98
N PHE A 2 -3.78 -4.47 11.41
CA PHE A 2 -2.65 -3.99 10.60
C PHE A 2 -1.41 -4.81 10.89
N LEU A 3 -0.64 -5.05 9.88
CA LEU A 3 0.60 -5.79 9.92
C LEU A 3 1.75 -4.87 9.54
N PHE A 4 2.74 -4.76 10.39
CA PHE A 4 3.97 -4.00 10.12
C PHE A 4 5.10 -4.95 9.75
N HIS A 5 5.89 -4.54 8.82
CA HIS A 5 7.07 -5.26 8.42
C HIS A 5 8.27 -4.32 8.30
N THR A 6 9.37 -4.70 8.92
CA THR A 6 10.67 -4.08 8.65
C THR A 6 11.55 -5.13 7.98
N ALA A 7 11.90 -4.92 6.72
CA ALA A 7 12.88 -5.75 6.02
C ALA A 7 14.19 -4.98 5.88
N THR A 8 15.31 -5.61 6.17
CA THR A 8 16.64 -5.10 5.85
C THR A 8 17.04 -5.58 4.46
N ASN A 9 17.16 -4.68 3.50
CA ASN A 9 17.66 -5.02 2.18
C ASN A 9 19.03 -4.38 1.95
N ARG A 10 20.00 -5.17 1.46
CA ARG A 10 21.30 -4.67 1.03
C ARG A 10 21.21 -4.29 -0.44
N ILE A 11 21.12 -3.01 -0.72
CA ILE A 11 21.29 -2.48 -2.06
C ILE A 11 22.55 -1.61 -2.03
N HIS A 12 23.55 -1.97 -2.81
CA HIS A 12 24.83 -1.26 -2.93
C HIS A 12 25.61 -1.02 -1.62
N GLY A 13 25.62 -2.00 -0.71
CA GLY A 13 26.51 -1.95 0.46
C GLY A 13 26.01 -1.11 1.65
N VAL A 14 24.79 -0.61 1.61
CA VAL A 14 24.15 0.13 2.72
C VAL A 14 22.99 -0.69 3.26
N GLU A 15 22.99 -0.97 4.56
CA GLU A 15 21.85 -1.57 5.25
C GLU A 15 20.79 -0.49 5.52
N GLY A 16 19.65 -0.60 4.85
CA GLY A 16 18.49 0.27 5.08
C GLY A 16 17.32 -0.51 5.70
N THR A 17 16.62 0.09 6.65
CA THR A 17 15.40 -0.46 7.23
C THR A 17 14.22 -0.02 6.38
N ILE A 18 13.45 -0.97 5.83
CA ILE A 18 12.25 -0.73 5.03
C ILE A 18 11.02 -1.01 5.91
N ILE A 19 10.06 -0.08 5.93
CA ILE A 19 8.76 -0.26 6.56
C ILE A 19 7.81 -0.81 5.49
N VAL A 20 7.18 -1.96 5.75
CA VAL A 20 6.15 -2.52 4.87
C VAL A 20 4.85 -2.61 5.65
N LEU A 21 3.78 -2.04 5.11
CA LEU A 21 2.44 -2.12 5.68
C LEU A 21 1.58 -3.03 4.80
N ALA A 22 1.03 -4.09 5.37
CA ALA A 22 0.02 -4.91 4.73
C ALA A 22 -1.34 -4.66 5.40
N LEU A 23 -2.28 -4.10 4.67
CA LEU A 23 -3.66 -3.89 5.10
C LEU A 23 -4.48 -5.14 4.80
N LEU A 24 -4.90 -5.87 5.83
CA LEU A 24 -5.89 -6.93 5.66
C LEU A 24 -7.30 -6.34 5.81
N ARG A 25 -8.05 -6.27 4.71
CA ARG A 25 -9.48 -5.97 4.75
C ARG A 25 -10.24 -7.05 5.51
N TRP A 26 -11.11 -6.64 6.40
CA TRP A 26 -12.17 -7.48 6.94
C TRP A 26 -13.27 -7.63 5.87
N GLY A 27 -13.11 -8.63 5.04
CA GLY A 27 -14.13 -9.08 4.09
C GLY A 27 -14.06 -10.60 4.06
N SER A 28 -15.21 -11.24 4.09
CA SER A 28 -15.38 -12.70 4.05
C SER A 28 -14.42 -13.37 3.07
N TRP A 29 -13.45 -14.07 3.59
CA TRP A 29 -12.54 -14.90 2.83
C TRP A 29 -13.31 -16.07 2.21
N HIS A 30 -13.65 -15.96 0.94
CA HIS A 30 -13.97 -17.14 0.14
C HIS A 30 -12.64 -17.72 -0.35
N GLY A 31 -12.16 -18.74 0.37
CA GLY A 31 -10.96 -19.47 0.00
C GLY A 31 -11.16 -20.14 -1.37
N LEU A 32 -10.17 -19.97 -2.24
CA LEU A 32 -9.98 -20.83 -3.40
C LEU A 32 -9.70 -22.24 -2.90
N THR A 33 -10.70 -23.10 -2.92
CA THR A 33 -10.57 -24.53 -2.68
C THR A 33 -10.13 -25.18 -3.96
N LEU A 34 -8.86 -25.62 -4.01
CA LEU A 34 -8.49 -26.68 -4.94
C LEU A 34 -9.07 -28.00 -4.42
N PRO A 35 -9.65 -28.86 -5.25
CA PRO A 35 -10.29 -30.10 -4.80
C PRO A 35 -9.25 -31.13 -4.39
N CYS A 36 -8.95 -31.19 -3.11
CA CYS A 36 -8.35 -32.38 -2.52
C CYS A 36 -9.53 -33.24 -2.00
N ASN A 37 -9.86 -34.31 -2.72
CA ASN A 37 -10.90 -35.24 -2.32
C ASN A 37 -10.45 -36.09 -1.11
N CYS A 38 -10.42 -35.48 0.07
CA CYS A 38 -10.29 -36.19 1.34
C CYS A 38 -11.65 -36.16 2.05
N ALA A 39 -12.55 -37.01 1.62
CA ALA A 39 -13.77 -37.32 2.35
C ALA A 39 -13.41 -38.16 3.57
N LEU A 40 -13.29 -37.57 4.75
CA LEU A 40 -13.59 -38.15 6.07
C LEU A 40 -13.04 -37.34 7.26
N TYR A 41 -12.23 -36.28 7.06
CA TYR A 41 -11.86 -35.35 8.11
C TYR A 41 -11.82 -33.95 7.50
N SER A 42 -12.37 -32.95 8.18
CA SER A 42 -12.50 -31.57 7.76
C SER A 42 -11.38 -31.08 6.85
N ASN A 43 -11.72 -30.63 5.62
CA ASN A 43 -10.79 -30.20 4.56
C ASN A 43 -9.62 -29.36 5.12
N PRO A 44 -8.36 -29.74 4.84
CA PRO A 44 -7.22 -28.88 5.15
C PRO A 44 -7.36 -27.58 4.33
N ARG A 45 -7.32 -26.44 5.00
CA ARG A 45 -7.28 -25.14 4.34
C ARG A 45 -5.84 -24.82 3.97
N ILE A 46 -5.54 -24.79 2.69
CA ILE A 46 -4.25 -24.34 2.17
C ILE A 46 -4.26 -22.81 2.22
N ILE A 47 -3.33 -22.24 2.97
CA ILE A 47 -3.10 -20.79 2.98
C ILE A 47 -1.82 -20.58 2.18
N LEU A 48 -1.98 -20.10 0.94
CA LEU A 48 -0.86 -19.64 0.12
C LEU A 48 -0.53 -18.19 0.57
N VAL A 49 0.65 -18.01 1.09
CA VAL A 49 1.18 -16.68 1.43
C VAL A 49 2.36 -16.43 0.50
N SER A 50 2.30 -15.35 -0.27
CA SER A 50 3.39 -14.99 -1.17
C SER A 50 4.66 -14.64 -0.40
N ARG A 51 5.81 -14.85 -1.03
CA ARG A 51 7.15 -14.68 -0.47
C ARG A 51 7.47 -13.25 -0.01
N GLU A 52 6.64 -12.29 -0.39
CA GLU A 52 6.80 -10.85 -0.12
C GLU A 52 6.15 -10.40 1.19
N ILE A 53 5.44 -11.30 1.88
CA ILE A 53 4.81 -11.00 3.17
C ILE A 53 5.65 -11.57 4.30
N PHE A 54 6.73 -10.92 4.62
CA PHE A 54 7.43 -11.12 5.90
C PHE A 54 6.74 -10.24 6.94
N THR A 55 5.96 -10.82 7.83
CA THR A 55 5.05 -10.05 8.67
C THR A 55 5.25 -10.39 10.12
N ALA A 56 5.84 -9.46 10.89
CA ALA A 56 5.73 -9.49 12.33
C ALA A 56 4.35 -8.95 12.73
N MET A 57 3.52 -9.75 13.36
CA MET A 57 2.33 -9.30 14.08
C MET A 57 2.67 -9.13 15.55
N VAL A 58 2.68 -7.92 16.02
CA VAL A 58 2.45 -7.67 17.45
C VAL A 58 0.93 -7.69 17.65
N SER A 59 0.43 -8.69 18.37
CA SER A 59 -0.98 -8.80 18.73
C SER A 59 -1.42 -7.55 19.50
N SER A 60 -2.62 -7.07 19.24
CA SER A 60 -3.26 -5.97 19.96
C SER A 60 -3.71 -6.39 21.36
N ALA A 61 -2.77 -6.76 22.20
CA ALA A 61 -2.96 -6.77 23.64
C ALA A 61 -2.14 -5.60 24.18
N SER A 62 -2.79 -4.68 24.89
CA SER A 62 -2.27 -3.48 25.54
C SER A 62 -0.77 -3.22 25.36
N ALA A 63 -0.37 -2.04 25.00
CA ALA A 63 1.00 -1.60 24.75
C ALA A 63 1.92 -1.74 26.00
N THR A 64 2.16 -2.98 26.42
CA THR A 64 3.29 -3.33 27.26
C THR A 64 4.40 -3.76 26.33
N ALA A 65 5.54 -3.08 26.41
CA ALA A 65 6.75 -3.44 25.69
C ALA A 65 7.00 -4.95 25.78
N VAL A 66 7.23 -5.60 24.63
CA VAL A 66 7.54 -7.04 24.61
C VAL A 66 8.87 -7.22 25.32
N PRO A 67 8.96 -8.03 26.39
CA PRO A 67 10.18 -8.13 27.18
C PRO A 67 11.32 -8.71 26.35
N TYR A 68 12.53 -8.20 26.55
CA TYR A 68 13.74 -8.83 26.04
C TYR A 68 13.88 -10.23 26.65
N LEU A 69 14.07 -11.25 25.79
CA LEU A 69 14.30 -12.64 26.21
C LEU A 69 15.64 -13.11 25.62
N ASP A 70 16.55 -13.54 26.47
CA ASP A 70 17.84 -14.06 26.01
C ASP A 70 17.76 -15.56 25.59
N LYS A 71 18.88 -16.08 25.09
CA LYS A 71 19.00 -17.51 24.71
C LYS A 71 18.70 -18.44 25.87
N THR A 72 19.00 -18.02 27.12
CA THR A 72 18.72 -18.81 28.31
C THR A 72 17.23 -18.94 28.55
N ASP A 73 16.45 -17.87 28.31
CA ASP A 73 14.99 -17.89 28.45
C ASP A 73 14.34 -18.83 27.44
N PHE A 74 14.79 -18.77 26.17
CA PHE A 74 14.32 -19.69 25.15
C PHE A 74 14.70 -21.14 25.46
N LEU A 75 15.91 -21.41 25.94
CA LEU A 75 16.37 -22.75 26.28
C LEU A 75 15.60 -23.36 27.48
N LYS A 76 14.99 -22.54 28.36
CA LYS A 76 14.06 -23.04 29.40
C LYS A 76 12.82 -23.73 28.82
N LEU A 77 12.47 -23.45 27.57
CA LEU A 77 11.36 -24.11 26.86
C LEU A 77 11.75 -25.52 26.37
N GLN A 78 13.04 -25.89 26.37
CA GLN A 78 13.47 -27.20 25.93
C GLN A 78 13.04 -28.29 26.92
N ASN A 79 12.26 -29.23 26.45
CA ASN A 79 11.87 -30.42 27.22
C ASN A 79 12.25 -31.68 26.44
N GLY A 80 13.51 -32.10 26.60
CA GLY A 80 14.05 -33.22 25.83
C GLY A 80 14.12 -32.91 24.32
N SER A 81 13.35 -33.67 23.56
CA SER A 81 13.20 -33.54 22.08
C SER A 81 11.99 -32.71 21.69
N ASP A 82 11.34 -32.05 22.62
CA ASP A 82 10.15 -31.21 22.40
C ASP A 82 10.38 -29.80 22.96
N ILE A 83 9.53 -28.86 22.52
CA ILE A 83 9.37 -27.56 23.16
C ILE A 83 8.14 -27.61 24.06
N ARG A 84 8.24 -27.14 25.32
CA ARG A 84 7.16 -27.08 26.30
C ARG A 84 7.22 -25.77 27.07
N GLY A 85 6.07 -25.13 27.28
CA GLY A 85 5.98 -23.92 28.10
C GLY A 85 4.61 -23.74 28.73
N VAL A 86 4.49 -22.71 29.57
CA VAL A 86 3.22 -22.20 30.06
C VAL A 86 2.61 -21.31 28.99
N ALA A 87 1.47 -21.70 28.44
CA ALA A 87 0.81 -21.01 27.33
C ALA A 87 -0.46 -20.25 27.76
N VAL A 88 -0.96 -20.52 28.97
CA VAL A 88 -2.17 -19.90 29.51
C VAL A 88 -1.93 -19.63 30.99
N ASP A 89 -2.36 -18.47 31.45
CA ASP A 89 -2.38 -18.11 32.87
C ASP A 89 -3.44 -18.95 33.66
N GLY A 90 -3.34 -18.96 34.99
CA GLY A 90 -4.33 -19.60 35.86
C GLY A 90 -3.76 -20.64 36.80
N VAL A 91 -2.43 -20.78 36.90
CA VAL A 91 -1.75 -21.60 37.94
C VAL A 91 -0.80 -20.70 38.72
N GLU A 92 -1.02 -20.62 40.03
CA GLU A 92 -0.22 -19.75 40.90
C GLU A 92 1.28 -20.11 40.83
N GLY A 93 2.11 -19.10 40.65
CA GLY A 93 3.56 -19.26 40.52
C GLY A 93 4.06 -19.69 39.15
N GLU A 94 3.18 -19.94 38.16
CA GLU A 94 3.55 -20.30 36.79
C GLU A 94 3.30 -19.14 35.81
N LEU A 95 4.34 -18.38 35.49
CA LEU A 95 4.24 -17.30 34.51
C LEU A 95 4.18 -17.84 33.09
N VAL A 96 3.34 -17.20 32.24
CA VAL A 96 3.25 -17.52 30.82
C VAL A 96 4.57 -17.18 30.14
N ASN A 97 5.20 -18.18 29.52
CA ASN A 97 6.47 -18.06 28.82
C ASN A 97 6.43 -18.59 27.35
N LEU A 98 5.35 -19.26 26.96
CA LEU A 98 5.10 -19.66 25.57
C LEU A 98 4.02 -18.72 24.98
N THR A 99 4.41 -17.48 24.76
CA THR A 99 3.57 -16.41 24.21
C THR A 99 3.47 -16.48 22.68
N GLU A 100 2.55 -15.71 22.07
CA GLU A 100 2.44 -15.65 20.60
C GLU A 100 3.74 -15.18 19.94
N PRO A 101 4.43 -14.10 20.39
CA PRO A 101 5.70 -13.69 19.78
C PRO A 101 6.80 -14.76 19.89
N VAL A 102 6.85 -15.48 21.01
CA VAL A 102 7.79 -16.59 21.19
C VAL A 102 7.47 -17.74 20.24
N ALA A 103 6.21 -18.11 20.07
CA ALA A 103 5.79 -19.16 19.14
C ALA A 103 6.04 -18.75 17.67
N GLU A 104 5.86 -17.49 17.32
CA GLU A 104 6.14 -16.95 16.00
C GLU A 104 7.64 -17.01 15.67
N ALA A 105 8.50 -16.59 16.62
CA ALA A 105 9.95 -16.71 16.48
C ALA A 105 10.41 -18.17 16.34
N ILE A 106 9.81 -19.11 17.08
CA ILE A 106 10.07 -20.55 16.94
C ILE A 106 9.66 -21.05 15.55
N GLY A 107 8.53 -20.60 14.99
CA GLY A 107 8.10 -20.93 13.63
C GLY A 107 9.10 -20.46 12.58
N ALA A 108 9.56 -19.22 12.67
CA ALA A 108 10.58 -18.66 11.77
C ALA A 108 11.93 -19.39 11.89
N ALA A 109 12.33 -19.75 13.10
CA ALA A 109 13.55 -20.51 13.36
C ALA A 109 13.49 -21.93 12.78
N PHE A 110 12.34 -22.62 12.93
CA PHE A 110 12.13 -23.92 12.31
C PHE A 110 12.15 -23.85 10.78
N ALA A 111 11.57 -22.79 10.20
CA ALA A 111 11.64 -22.56 8.75
C ALA A 111 13.09 -22.42 8.27
N ALA A 112 13.89 -21.58 8.94
CA ALA A 112 15.30 -21.39 8.62
C ALA A 112 16.09 -22.70 8.74
N TRP A 113 15.85 -23.46 9.83
CA TRP A 113 16.45 -24.77 10.04
C TRP A 113 16.09 -25.76 8.91
N LEU A 114 14.80 -25.81 8.53
CA LEU A 114 14.31 -26.73 7.49
C LEU A 114 14.90 -26.40 6.12
N MET A 115 14.93 -25.11 5.75
CA MET A 115 15.55 -24.65 4.49
C MET A 115 17.03 -25.03 4.43
N GLU A 116 17.78 -24.83 5.52
CA GLU A 116 19.19 -25.19 5.59
C GLU A 116 19.38 -26.71 5.43
N LYS A 117 18.63 -27.53 6.15
CA LYS A 117 18.72 -29.02 6.08
C LYS A 117 18.34 -29.57 4.72
N LYS A 118 17.36 -28.98 4.05
CA LYS A 118 16.93 -29.36 2.70
C LYS A 118 17.83 -28.76 1.61
N LYS A 119 18.77 -27.87 1.96
CA LYS A 119 19.59 -27.07 1.02
C LYS A 119 18.69 -26.35 0.00
N ALA A 120 17.53 -25.90 0.45
CA ALA A 120 16.54 -25.25 -0.40
C ALA A 120 17.03 -23.85 -0.77
N ASP A 121 17.00 -23.55 -2.05
CA ASP A 121 17.20 -22.19 -2.54
C ASP A 121 15.87 -21.40 -2.59
N ALA A 122 15.99 -20.15 -2.97
CA ALA A 122 14.86 -19.22 -3.04
C ALA A 122 13.73 -19.65 -4.00
N SER A 123 13.95 -20.59 -4.91
CA SER A 123 12.96 -21.07 -5.89
C SER A 123 12.18 -22.30 -5.41
N GLN A 124 12.59 -22.93 -4.33
CA GLN A 124 11.96 -24.14 -3.81
C GLN A 124 10.87 -23.79 -2.79
N HIS A 125 9.63 -24.17 -3.06
CA HIS A 125 8.51 -24.02 -2.15
C HIS A 125 8.46 -25.21 -1.18
N LEU A 126 9.00 -25.02 0.04
CA LEU A 126 8.86 -26.00 1.11
C LEU A 126 7.52 -25.86 1.81
N ARG A 127 6.91 -26.99 2.16
CA ARG A 127 5.61 -27.08 2.81
C ARG A 127 5.74 -27.61 4.23
N VAL A 128 5.06 -26.97 5.19
CA VAL A 128 4.96 -27.41 6.58
C VAL A 128 3.52 -27.66 6.96
N SER A 129 3.23 -28.83 7.48
CA SER A 129 1.93 -29.17 8.05
C SER A 129 1.88 -28.85 9.55
N ILE A 130 0.76 -28.32 10.01
CA ILE A 130 0.50 -28.00 11.43
C ILE A 130 -0.80 -28.65 11.87
N GLY A 131 -0.72 -29.43 12.95
CA GLY A 131 -1.89 -29.95 13.66
C GLY A 131 -1.80 -29.66 15.15
N HIS A 132 -2.90 -29.77 15.85
CA HIS A 132 -2.97 -29.50 17.27
C HIS A 132 -3.89 -30.47 18.00
N ASP A 133 -3.67 -30.61 19.32
CA ASP A 133 -4.60 -31.30 20.20
C ASP A 133 -5.76 -30.37 20.64
N SER A 134 -6.54 -30.78 21.62
CA SER A 134 -7.75 -30.07 22.08
C SER A 134 -7.49 -28.96 23.10
N ARG A 135 -6.23 -28.59 23.38
CA ARG A 135 -5.86 -27.59 24.39
C ARG A 135 -6.40 -26.21 24.04
N ILE A 136 -6.82 -25.44 25.04
CA ILE A 136 -7.42 -24.10 24.88
C ILE A 136 -6.50 -23.10 24.17
N SER A 137 -5.18 -23.20 24.35
CA SER A 137 -4.16 -22.38 23.68
C SER A 137 -3.79 -22.86 22.26
N ALA A 138 -4.32 -24.01 21.82
CA ALA A 138 -3.87 -24.65 20.59
C ALA A 138 -4.05 -23.75 19.37
N LYS A 139 -5.22 -23.09 19.24
CA LYS A 139 -5.53 -22.24 18.11
C LYS A 139 -4.70 -20.95 18.07
N LEU A 140 -4.46 -20.37 19.25
CA LEU A 140 -3.61 -19.18 19.42
C LEU A 140 -2.19 -19.48 18.93
N LEU A 141 -1.60 -20.57 19.42
CA LEU A 141 -0.25 -20.98 19.05
C LEU A 141 -0.15 -21.46 17.59
N GLN A 142 -1.21 -22.08 17.04
CA GLN A 142 -1.28 -22.43 15.63
C GLN A 142 -1.17 -21.18 14.75
N ASN A 143 -1.92 -20.15 15.08
CA ASN A 143 -1.89 -18.90 14.32
C ASN A 143 -0.50 -18.23 14.41
N ALA A 144 0.09 -18.18 15.61
CA ALA A 144 1.39 -17.58 15.84
C ALA A 144 2.51 -18.30 15.06
N ILE A 145 2.62 -19.63 15.22
CA ILE A 145 3.67 -20.40 14.55
C ILE A 145 3.50 -20.39 13.03
N SER A 146 2.25 -20.34 12.55
CA SER A 146 1.96 -20.19 11.10
C SER A 146 2.46 -18.87 10.54
N ARG A 147 2.35 -17.78 11.30
CA ARG A 147 2.90 -16.47 10.89
C ARG A 147 4.41 -16.55 10.72
N GLY A 148 5.12 -17.14 11.69
CA GLY A 148 6.57 -17.30 11.60
C GLY A 148 7.02 -18.13 10.40
N LEU A 149 6.35 -19.25 10.13
CA LEU A 149 6.62 -20.10 8.96
C LEU A 149 6.34 -19.39 7.64
N ALA A 150 5.15 -18.79 7.51
CA ALA A 150 4.73 -18.09 6.31
C ALA A 150 5.60 -16.85 6.06
N GLY A 151 5.96 -16.12 7.13
CA GLY A 151 6.89 -14.99 7.07
C GLY A 151 8.27 -15.38 6.57
N ALA A 152 8.71 -16.60 6.82
CA ALA A 152 9.96 -17.15 6.26
C ALA A 152 9.79 -17.72 4.83
N GLY A 153 8.61 -17.61 4.23
CA GLY A 153 8.36 -18.01 2.84
C GLY A 153 7.94 -19.46 2.64
N LEU A 154 7.51 -20.16 3.69
CA LEU A 154 7.06 -21.56 3.59
C LEU A 154 5.53 -21.63 3.38
N GLU A 155 5.10 -22.62 2.61
CA GLU A 155 3.69 -23.00 2.50
C GLU A 155 3.23 -23.69 3.79
N VAL A 156 2.09 -23.25 4.35
CA VAL A 156 1.55 -23.79 5.62
C VAL A 156 0.23 -24.49 5.39
N VAL A 157 0.13 -25.76 5.81
CA VAL A 157 -1.08 -26.57 5.71
C VAL A 157 -1.62 -26.89 7.10
N HIS A 158 -2.85 -26.48 7.39
CA HIS A 158 -3.51 -26.73 8.67
C HIS A 158 -4.32 -28.02 8.65
N TYR A 159 -3.97 -28.95 9.52
CA TYR A 159 -4.71 -30.19 9.75
C TYR A 159 -5.79 -30.06 10.84
N GLY A 160 -5.81 -28.93 11.57
CA GLY A 160 -6.74 -28.74 12.69
C GLY A 160 -6.48 -29.69 13.84
N LEU A 161 -7.54 -30.28 14.41
CA LEU A 161 -7.42 -31.29 15.45
C LEU A 161 -6.80 -32.57 14.85
N ALA A 162 -5.62 -32.91 15.32
CA ALA A 162 -4.80 -33.99 14.72
C ALA A 162 -4.12 -34.84 15.82
N SER A 163 -3.61 -35.99 15.42
CA SER A 163 -2.77 -36.82 16.27
C SER A 163 -1.29 -36.69 15.90
N THR A 164 -0.41 -36.91 16.86
CA THR A 164 1.05 -36.92 16.64
C THR A 164 1.46 -37.87 15.50
N PRO A 165 0.93 -39.12 15.39
CA PRO A 165 1.22 -39.99 14.25
C PRO A 165 0.75 -39.43 12.91
N ALA A 166 -0.41 -38.74 12.85
CA ALA A 166 -0.89 -38.13 11.62
C ALA A 166 0.06 -37.02 11.13
N MET A 167 0.58 -36.21 12.05
CA MET A 167 1.54 -35.16 11.72
C MET A 167 2.85 -35.73 11.19
N PHE A 168 3.38 -36.80 11.79
CA PHE A 168 4.55 -37.45 11.25
C PHE A 168 4.27 -38.10 9.88
N ASN A 169 3.12 -38.76 9.69
CA ASN A 169 2.75 -39.35 8.43
C ASN A 169 2.64 -38.34 7.29
N SER A 170 2.30 -37.11 7.55
CA SER A 170 2.27 -36.05 6.53
C SER A 170 3.64 -35.79 5.87
N THR A 171 4.73 -36.10 6.60
CA THR A 171 6.11 -36.00 6.06
C THR A 171 6.57 -37.24 5.29
N LEU A 172 5.85 -38.34 5.41
CA LEU A 172 6.18 -39.63 4.76
C LEU A 172 5.33 -39.89 3.54
N THR A 173 4.09 -39.43 3.50
CA THR A 173 3.16 -39.66 2.41
C THR A 173 3.61 -38.97 1.12
N LYS A 174 3.32 -39.67 -0.01
CA LYS A 174 3.44 -39.09 -1.35
C LYS A 174 2.08 -39.04 -2.05
N ASN A 175 1.04 -39.54 -1.39
CA ASN A 175 -0.32 -39.62 -1.92
C ASN A 175 -1.18 -38.47 -1.39
N GLU A 176 -1.37 -37.44 -2.21
CA GLU A 176 -2.18 -36.27 -1.88
C GLU A 176 -3.67 -36.60 -1.64
N ALA A 177 -4.15 -37.71 -2.13
CA ALA A 177 -5.53 -38.16 -1.88
C ALA A 177 -5.75 -38.63 -0.43
N PHE A 178 -4.67 -39.00 0.28
CA PHE A 178 -4.74 -39.46 1.67
C PHE A 178 -4.38 -38.35 2.68
N LEU A 179 -3.21 -37.74 2.51
CA LEU A 179 -2.72 -36.65 3.33
C LEU A 179 -1.91 -35.69 2.44
N CYS A 180 -2.02 -34.39 2.67
CA CYS A 180 -1.21 -33.43 1.93
C CYS A 180 0.28 -33.59 2.31
N PRO A 181 1.18 -33.94 1.37
CA PRO A 181 2.59 -34.14 1.67
C PRO A 181 3.25 -32.86 2.17
N ALA A 182 4.13 -32.98 3.16
CA ALA A 182 4.87 -31.88 3.74
C ALA A 182 6.36 -32.20 3.91
N ASP A 183 7.22 -31.20 3.79
CA ASP A 183 8.66 -31.30 4.02
C ASP A 183 9.01 -31.33 5.49
N GLY A 184 8.19 -30.67 6.31
CA GLY A 184 8.25 -30.65 7.76
C GLY A 184 6.85 -30.65 8.38
N SER A 185 6.76 -31.00 9.63
CA SER A 185 5.48 -31.08 10.34
C SER A 185 5.61 -30.65 11.80
N ILE A 186 4.59 -29.99 12.30
CA ILE A 186 4.51 -29.51 13.67
C ILE A 186 3.24 -30.04 14.34
N MET A 187 3.39 -30.73 15.47
CA MET A 187 2.28 -31.07 16.36
C MET A 187 2.27 -30.17 17.57
N ILE A 188 1.22 -29.37 17.71
CA ILE A 188 1.00 -28.47 18.86
C ILE A 188 0.32 -29.28 19.97
N THR A 189 1.09 -29.59 21.00
CA THR A 189 0.64 -30.42 22.12
C THR A 189 1.57 -30.32 23.32
N ALA A 190 1.06 -30.48 24.52
CA ALA A 190 1.84 -30.76 25.72
C ALA A 190 1.60 -32.17 26.25
N SER A 191 1.06 -33.08 25.43
CA SER A 191 0.76 -34.45 25.81
C SER A 191 -0.15 -34.53 27.06
N HIS A 192 0.31 -35.12 28.17
CA HIS A 192 -0.42 -35.29 29.41
C HIS A 192 -0.21 -34.18 30.46
N LEU A 193 0.53 -33.11 30.10
CA LEU A 193 0.78 -32.00 31.02
C LEU A 193 -0.52 -31.21 31.34
N PRO A 194 -0.57 -30.43 32.43
CA PRO A 194 -1.72 -29.62 32.82
C PRO A 194 -2.26 -28.71 31.72
N PHE A 195 -3.47 -28.19 31.87
CA PHE A 195 -4.21 -27.44 30.88
C PHE A 195 -3.50 -26.15 30.45
N ASN A 196 -2.75 -25.53 31.35
CA ASN A 196 -2.02 -24.28 31.11
C ASN A 196 -0.72 -24.48 30.30
N ARG A 197 -0.26 -25.73 30.13
CA ARG A 197 0.92 -26.07 29.33
C ARG A 197 0.56 -26.32 27.87
N ASN A 198 1.48 -25.96 26.99
CA ASN A 198 1.45 -26.37 25.58
C ASN A 198 2.87 -26.46 25.03
N GLY A 199 3.02 -26.78 23.74
CA GLY A 199 4.34 -26.90 23.13
C GLY A 199 4.30 -27.42 21.70
N PHE A 200 5.47 -27.74 21.19
CA PHE A 200 5.67 -28.15 19.81
C PHE A 200 6.51 -29.41 19.70
N LYS A 201 6.07 -30.34 18.88
CA LYS A 201 6.85 -31.48 18.38
C LYS A 201 7.10 -31.29 16.89
N PHE A 202 8.31 -31.50 16.45
CA PHE A 202 8.73 -31.31 15.08
C PHE A 202 9.08 -32.65 14.42
N PHE A 203 8.73 -32.78 13.16
CA PHE A 203 9.00 -33.95 12.36
C PHE A 203 9.49 -33.58 10.97
N THR A 204 10.36 -34.43 10.41
CA THR A 204 10.64 -34.51 8.99
C THR A 204 10.50 -35.98 8.56
N ASN A 205 10.71 -36.28 7.29
CA ASN A 205 10.74 -37.68 6.80
C ASN A 205 11.85 -38.52 7.43
N ALA A 206 12.80 -37.90 8.13
CA ALA A 206 13.83 -38.62 8.89
C ALA A 206 13.38 -39.02 10.32
N GLY A 207 12.21 -38.55 10.75
CA GLY A 207 11.67 -38.82 12.08
C GLY A 207 11.42 -37.56 12.90
N GLY A 208 11.16 -37.75 14.20
CA GLY A 208 11.07 -36.70 15.20
C GLY A 208 12.46 -36.10 15.51
N PHE A 209 12.46 -34.84 15.94
CA PHE A 209 13.70 -34.13 16.23
C PHE A 209 14.43 -34.63 17.47
N GLY A 210 15.75 -34.49 17.47
CA GLY A 210 16.59 -34.75 18.64
C GLY A 210 16.79 -33.51 19.51
N LYS A 211 17.39 -33.73 20.70
CA LYS A 211 17.70 -32.63 21.64
C LYS A 211 18.55 -31.52 21.01
N ALA A 212 19.49 -31.89 20.14
CA ALA A 212 20.39 -30.92 19.49
C ALA A 212 19.64 -30.04 18.49
N ASP A 213 18.70 -30.62 17.73
CA ASP A 213 17.89 -29.86 16.76
C ASP A 213 16.97 -28.86 17.47
N ILE A 214 16.34 -29.30 18.58
CA ILE A 214 15.49 -28.41 19.39
C ILE A 214 16.30 -27.26 20.01
N LYS A 215 17.52 -27.55 20.49
CA LYS A 215 18.41 -26.51 20.99
C LYS A 215 18.76 -25.49 19.92
N ASP A 216 19.13 -25.96 18.72
CA ASP A 216 19.47 -25.10 17.56
C ASP A 216 18.26 -24.20 17.18
N ILE A 217 17.04 -24.79 17.11
CA ILE A 217 15.82 -24.01 16.85
C ILE A 217 15.58 -22.94 17.91
N LEU A 218 15.74 -23.26 19.19
CA LEU A 218 15.50 -22.31 20.27
C LEU A 218 16.55 -21.19 20.30
N GLU A 219 17.81 -21.50 20.02
CA GLU A 219 18.89 -20.49 19.91
C GLU A 219 18.62 -19.53 18.74
N ARG A 220 18.26 -20.05 17.58
CA ARG A 220 17.82 -19.24 16.42
C ARG A 220 16.58 -18.42 16.73
N ALA A 221 15.61 -19.01 17.44
CA ALA A 221 14.39 -18.32 17.83
C ALA A 221 14.66 -17.13 18.76
N ALA A 222 15.61 -17.25 19.68
CA ALA A 222 16.03 -16.13 20.52
C ALA A 222 16.66 -15.00 19.71
N ASP A 223 17.55 -15.32 18.77
CA ASP A 223 18.16 -14.32 17.89
C ASP A 223 17.09 -13.63 17.01
N ILE A 224 16.17 -14.41 16.43
CA ILE A 224 15.05 -13.89 15.63
C ILE A 224 14.13 -13.02 16.51
N TYR A 225 13.72 -13.51 17.69
CA TYR A 225 12.85 -12.78 18.61
C TYR A 225 13.45 -11.42 18.98
N ASN A 226 14.73 -11.37 19.33
CA ASN A 226 15.40 -10.14 19.71
C ASN A 226 15.60 -9.19 18.53
N GLN A 227 15.81 -9.71 17.31
CA GLN A 227 15.79 -8.88 16.09
C GLN A 227 14.42 -8.23 15.84
N PHE A 228 13.32 -8.91 16.20
CA PHE A 228 11.97 -8.36 16.12
C PHE A 228 11.61 -7.46 17.30
N THR A 229 12.16 -7.74 18.49
CA THR A 229 11.85 -7.01 19.73
C THR A 229 12.86 -5.92 20.07
N GLU A 230 14.07 -5.92 19.47
CA GLU A 230 14.84 -4.69 19.36
C GLU A 230 13.95 -3.68 18.64
N GLU A 231 13.34 -2.79 19.43
CA GLU A 231 12.47 -1.73 18.95
C GLU A 231 13.26 -0.82 18.00
N LYS A 232 13.39 -1.24 16.74
CA LYS A 232 13.78 -0.33 15.69
C LYS A 232 12.60 0.61 15.50
N LYS A 233 12.66 1.75 16.16
CA LYS A 233 11.74 2.87 15.97
C LYS A 233 12.25 3.72 14.79
N PRO A 234 12.00 3.31 13.54
CA PRO A 234 12.60 3.94 12.37
C PRO A 234 12.15 5.40 12.20
N LEU A 235 11.04 5.76 12.84
CA LEU A 235 10.48 7.12 12.86
C LEU A 235 10.73 7.84 14.19
N GLU A 236 11.55 7.30 15.11
CA GLU A 236 11.86 7.96 16.36
C GLU A 236 12.46 9.37 16.10
N GLY A 237 11.92 10.38 16.77
CA GLY A 237 12.31 11.77 16.62
C GLY A 237 11.70 12.49 15.41
N PHE A 238 10.86 11.83 14.59
CA PHE A 238 9.98 12.52 13.66
C PHE A 238 8.67 12.90 14.34
N HIS A 239 8.21 14.10 14.07
CA HIS A 239 6.87 14.57 14.47
C HIS A 239 5.97 14.56 13.23
N ILE A 240 4.97 13.68 13.19
CA ILE A 240 4.11 13.46 12.02
C ILE A 240 2.66 13.57 12.46
N VAL A 241 1.95 14.53 11.93
CA VAL A 241 0.53 14.76 12.24
C VAL A 241 -0.36 14.16 11.16
N VAL A 242 -1.50 13.59 11.56
CA VAL A 242 -2.49 12.99 10.68
C VAL A 242 -3.80 13.76 10.76
N ASP A 243 -4.39 14.03 9.61
CA ASP A 243 -5.77 14.49 9.46
C ASP A 243 -6.59 13.36 8.80
N ALA A 244 -7.48 12.76 9.56
CA ALA A 244 -8.35 11.69 9.07
C ALA A 244 -9.72 12.22 8.60
N GLY A 245 -10.00 13.52 8.71
CA GLY A 245 -11.26 14.14 8.30
C GLY A 245 -12.51 13.48 8.88
N ASN A 246 -12.39 12.85 10.06
CA ASN A 246 -13.44 11.99 10.64
C ASN A 246 -13.81 10.76 9.79
N GLY A 247 -12.95 10.35 8.86
CA GLY A 247 -13.06 9.13 8.07
C GLY A 247 -12.40 7.92 8.77
N ALA A 248 -12.07 6.90 7.97
CA ALA A 248 -11.45 5.66 8.46
C ALA A 248 -9.96 5.81 8.82
N GLY A 249 -9.28 6.91 8.42
CA GLY A 249 -7.82 7.08 8.50
C GLY A 249 -7.23 7.29 9.89
N GLY A 250 -8.04 7.48 10.94
CA GLY A 250 -7.56 7.77 12.29
C GLY A 250 -6.64 6.71 12.89
N PHE A 251 -6.77 5.46 12.45
CA PHE A 251 -5.88 4.37 12.87
C PHE A 251 -4.41 4.62 12.55
N PHE A 252 -4.11 5.43 11.53
CA PHE A 252 -2.75 5.58 11.03
C PHE A 252 -1.82 6.23 12.07
N ALA A 253 -2.32 7.18 12.86
CA ALA A 253 -1.57 7.78 13.96
C ALA A 253 -1.20 6.73 15.02
N ALA A 254 -2.22 6.13 15.69
CA ALA A 254 -2.01 5.27 16.85
C ALA A 254 -1.51 3.85 16.52
N LYS A 255 -1.83 3.32 15.32
CA LYS A 255 -1.50 1.93 14.96
C LYS A 255 -0.35 1.79 13.95
N VAL A 256 0.06 2.92 13.32
CA VAL A 256 1.16 2.92 12.36
C VAL A 256 2.31 3.78 12.88
N LEU A 257 2.08 5.07 13.10
CA LEU A 257 3.14 6.02 13.37
C LEU A 257 3.74 5.87 14.78
N GLU A 258 2.90 5.80 15.81
CA GLU A 258 3.35 5.67 17.20
C GLU A 258 4.17 4.40 17.47
N PRO A 259 3.76 3.20 17.02
CA PRO A 259 4.58 2.00 17.15
C PRO A 259 5.93 2.09 16.44
N LEU A 260 6.02 2.88 15.37
CA LEU A 260 7.27 3.14 14.64
C LEU A 260 8.12 4.26 15.27
N GLY A 261 7.66 4.83 16.39
CA GLY A 261 8.38 5.82 17.19
C GLY A 261 8.13 7.27 16.83
N ALA A 262 7.22 7.58 15.91
CA ALA A 262 6.88 8.96 15.60
C ALA A 262 6.07 9.63 16.72
N ILE A 263 6.26 10.92 16.89
CA ILE A 263 5.39 11.78 17.70
C ILE A 263 4.19 12.15 16.85
N THR A 264 2.96 11.96 17.36
CA THR A 264 1.72 12.19 16.61
C THR A 264 0.85 13.29 17.22
N SER A 265 1.32 13.98 18.26
CA SER A 265 0.59 15.07 18.91
C SER A 265 0.24 16.18 17.90
N GLY A 266 -1.00 16.67 17.94
CA GLY A 266 -1.52 17.61 16.94
C GLY A 266 -2.20 16.93 15.75
N SER A 267 -2.25 15.60 15.68
CA SER A 267 -3.13 14.89 14.75
C SER A 267 -4.59 15.21 15.08
N GLN A 268 -5.43 15.31 14.03
CA GLN A 268 -6.78 15.86 14.17
C GLN A 268 -7.83 15.02 13.45
N PHE A 269 -9.09 15.16 13.91
CA PHE A 269 -10.28 14.54 13.32
C PHE A 269 -10.16 13.01 13.14
N LEU A 270 -9.50 12.36 14.13
CA LEU A 270 -9.14 10.95 14.08
C LEU A 270 -10.33 10.00 14.33
N GLU A 271 -11.32 10.46 15.10
CA GLU A 271 -12.49 9.64 15.42
C GLU A 271 -13.50 9.67 14.25
N PRO A 272 -13.95 8.50 13.78
CA PRO A 272 -14.92 8.42 12.70
C PRO A 272 -16.25 9.10 13.03
N ASP A 273 -16.70 10.02 12.17
CA ASP A 273 -18.01 10.67 12.26
C ASP A 273 -18.56 10.86 10.84
N GLY A 274 -19.61 10.13 10.49
CA GLY A 274 -20.22 10.18 9.15
C GLY A 274 -20.91 11.51 8.81
N LEU A 275 -20.97 12.47 9.73
CA LEU A 275 -21.44 13.83 9.45
C LEU A 275 -20.31 14.77 8.97
N PHE A 276 -19.04 14.34 9.11
CA PHE A 276 -17.86 15.12 8.72
C PHE A 276 -17.89 16.58 9.19
N PRO A 277 -18.01 16.84 10.51
CA PRO A 277 -18.33 18.17 11.03
C PRO A 277 -17.23 19.20 10.82
N ASN A 278 -16.00 18.80 10.52
CA ASN A 278 -14.84 19.68 10.45
C ASN A 278 -14.54 20.12 9.01
N HIS A 279 -14.45 19.19 8.09
CA HIS A 279 -14.31 19.44 6.65
C HIS A 279 -14.68 18.17 5.86
N ILE A 280 -14.90 18.31 4.57
CA ILE A 280 -15.06 17.17 3.67
C ILE A 280 -13.72 16.39 3.63
N PRO A 281 -13.70 15.09 3.95
CA PRO A 281 -12.48 14.30 3.94
C PRO A 281 -12.06 13.97 2.50
N ASN A 282 -11.39 14.92 1.86
CA ASN A 282 -10.93 14.82 0.49
C ASN A 282 -9.65 15.64 0.31
N PRO A 283 -8.50 15.04 -0.05
CA PRO A 283 -7.26 15.76 -0.33
C PRO A 283 -7.34 16.76 -1.50
N GLU A 284 -8.36 16.69 -2.35
CA GLU A 284 -8.60 17.71 -3.38
C GLU A 284 -9.33 18.96 -2.83
N ASP A 285 -9.92 18.89 -1.62
CA ASP A 285 -10.63 20.00 -1.01
C ASP A 285 -9.66 21.01 -0.36
N LYS A 286 -9.81 22.28 -0.71
CA LYS A 286 -8.92 23.34 -0.22
C LYS A 286 -9.03 23.57 1.29
N THR A 287 -10.21 23.34 1.88
CA THR A 287 -10.43 23.50 3.32
C THR A 287 -9.72 22.38 4.08
N ALA A 288 -9.83 21.14 3.58
CA ALA A 288 -9.14 19.99 4.11
C ALA A 288 -7.61 20.16 4.05
N MET A 289 -7.07 20.54 2.90
CA MET A 289 -5.63 20.79 2.75
C MET A 289 -5.15 21.95 3.63
N LYS A 290 -5.93 23.02 3.78
CA LYS A 290 -5.61 24.11 4.70
C LYS A 290 -5.58 23.65 6.16
N ALA A 291 -6.49 22.76 6.56
CA ALA A 291 -6.56 22.23 7.92
C ALA A 291 -5.29 21.45 8.28
N ILE A 292 -4.86 20.50 7.45
CA ILE A 292 -3.63 19.76 7.69
C ILE A 292 -2.38 20.63 7.60
N THR A 293 -2.34 21.59 6.67
CA THR A 293 -1.21 22.54 6.56
C THR A 293 -1.09 23.37 7.84
N GLN A 294 -2.21 23.87 8.38
CA GLN A 294 -2.20 24.61 9.63
C GLN A 294 -1.76 23.74 10.81
N ALA A 295 -2.22 22.48 10.88
CA ALA A 295 -1.80 21.55 11.92
C ALA A 295 -0.28 21.29 11.90
N VAL A 296 0.32 21.15 10.70
CA VAL A 296 1.79 21.01 10.56
C VAL A 296 2.51 22.23 11.11
N LEU A 297 2.09 23.42 10.71
CA LEU A 297 2.75 24.68 11.10
C LEU A 297 2.60 24.98 12.61
N ASP A 298 1.40 24.80 13.17
CA ASP A 298 1.11 25.06 14.57
C ASP A 298 1.87 24.10 15.51
N ASN A 299 2.01 22.86 15.11
CA ASN A 299 2.72 21.83 15.88
C ASN A 299 4.20 21.73 15.51
N LYS A 300 4.69 22.50 14.54
CA LYS A 300 6.07 22.39 14.00
C LYS A 300 6.40 20.96 13.63
N ALA A 301 5.44 20.27 13.02
CA ALA A 301 5.62 18.88 12.62
C ALA A 301 6.53 18.77 11.39
N ASP A 302 7.25 17.66 11.29
CA ASP A 302 8.11 17.35 10.14
C ASP A 302 7.29 17.03 8.89
N LEU A 303 6.12 16.40 9.07
CA LEU A 303 5.25 15.97 7.99
C LEU A 303 3.78 15.98 8.47
N GLY A 304 2.88 16.39 7.60
CA GLY A 304 1.44 16.16 7.71
C GLY A 304 0.98 15.12 6.71
N ILE A 305 0.05 14.28 7.10
CA ILE A 305 -0.59 13.27 6.25
C ILE A 305 -2.09 13.48 6.32
N ILE A 306 -2.75 13.53 5.18
CA ILE A 306 -4.21 13.61 5.10
C ILE A 306 -4.76 12.46 4.26
N PHE A 307 -5.88 11.91 4.71
CA PHE A 307 -6.61 10.86 4.01
C PHE A 307 -8.02 11.34 3.64
N ASP A 308 -8.60 10.67 2.66
CA ASP A 308 -10.03 10.76 2.40
C ASP A 308 -10.83 9.80 3.31
N THR A 309 -12.13 9.68 3.02
CA THR A 309 -13.06 8.97 3.91
C THR A 309 -12.70 7.50 4.14
N ASP A 310 -12.28 6.78 3.13
CA ASP A 310 -12.02 5.32 3.15
C ASP A 310 -10.54 4.95 2.88
N VAL A 311 -9.67 6.00 2.82
CA VAL A 311 -8.20 5.85 2.82
C VAL A 311 -7.62 5.33 1.50
N ASP A 312 -8.39 5.38 0.42
CA ASP A 312 -7.86 5.08 -0.92
C ASP A 312 -7.15 6.27 -1.56
N ARG A 313 -7.32 7.49 -1.00
CA ARG A 313 -6.60 8.71 -1.37
C ARG A 313 -5.81 9.29 -0.22
N SER A 314 -4.69 9.90 -0.55
CA SER A 314 -3.85 10.60 0.41
C SER A 314 -3.12 11.79 -0.21
N ALA A 315 -2.70 12.71 0.65
CA ALA A 315 -1.73 13.75 0.36
C ALA A 315 -0.84 13.99 1.59
N ALA A 316 0.26 14.71 1.39
CA ALA A 316 1.14 15.08 2.47
C ALA A 316 1.49 16.58 2.44
N VAL A 317 2.01 17.07 3.55
CA VAL A 317 2.46 18.47 3.72
C VAL A 317 3.81 18.45 4.43
N ASP A 318 4.80 19.16 3.90
CA ASP A 318 6.10 19.24 4.53
C ASP A 318 6.13 20.23 5.73
N PHE A 319 7.25 20.27 6.45
CA PHE A 319 7.46 21.12 7.62
C PHE A 319 7.33 22.64 7.33
N THR A 320 7.39 23.05 6.08
CA THR A 320 7.21 24.45 5.65
C THR A 320 5.76 24.78 5.31
N GLY A 321 4.85 23.81 5.33
CA GLY A 321 3.47 23.93 4.88
C GLY A 321 3.30 23.74 3.36
N ARG A 322 4.33 23.31 2.64
CA ARG A 322 4.25 23.01 1.22
C ARG A 322 3.56 21.66 1.00
N GLU A 323 2.54 21.67 0.19
CA GLU A 323 1.74 20.48 -0.11
C GLU A 323 2.45 19.54 -1.09
N PHE A 324 2.52 18.25 -0.76
CA PHE A 324 2.70 17.14 -1.69
C PHE A 324 1.33 16.60 -2.07
N ASN A 325 0.74 17.23 -3.07
CA ASN A 325 -0.58 16.92 -3.59
C ASN A 325 -0.55 17.02 -5.12
N ARG A 326 -1.49 16.37 -5.82
CA ARG A 326 -1.58 16.41 -7.27
C ARG A 326 -0.24 16.06 -7.96
N ASN A 327 0.24 16.88 -8.90
CA ASN A 327 1.49 16.66 -9.62
C ASN A 327 2.72 16.52 -8.69
N ARG A 328 2.74 17.21 -7.54
CA ARG A 328 3.85 17.11 -6.58
C ARG A 328 3.88 15.73 -5.88
N LEU A 329 2.70 15.20 -5.51
CA LEU A 329 2.62 13.86 -4.95
C LEU A 329 3.08 12.81 -5.98
N ILE A 330 2.60 12.94 -7.23
CA ILE A 330 3.01 12.06 -8.32
C ILE A 330 4.52 12.14 -8.55
N ALA A 331 5.10 13.34 -8.57
CA ALA A 331 6.54 13.54 -8.75
C ALA A 331 7.36 12.89 -7.61
N LEU A 332 6.90 13.04 -6.35
CA LEU A 332 7.54 12.44 -5.19
C LEU A 332 7.49 10.91 -5.26
N MET A 333 6.31 10.35 -5.54
CA MET A 333 6.15 8.90 -5.67
C MET A 333 6.94 8.35 -6.86
N ALA A 334 6.94 9.05 -7.99
CA ALA A 334 7.74 8.68 -9.17
C ALA A 334 9.25 8.68 -8.85
N ALA A 335 9.74 9.68 -8.10
CA ALA A 335 11.15 9.73 -7.69
C ALA A 335 11.52 8.54 -6.81
N ILE A 336 10.69 8.19 -5.83
CA ILE A 336 10.92 7.03 -4.95
C ILE A 336 10.91 5.74 -5.77
N VAL A 337 9.91 5.54 -6.61
CA VAL A 337 9.75 4.30 -7.40
C VAL A 337 10.86 4.16 -8.44
N LEU A 338 11.30 5.25 -9.07
CA LEU A 338 12.37 5.20 -10.08
C LEU A 338 13.77 5.00 -9.47
N GLU A 339 13.98 5.36 -8.19
CA GLU A 339 15.19 4.93 -7.46
C GLU A 339 15.24 3.41 -7.26
N GLU A 340 14.07 2.79 -7.00
CA GLU A 340 13.95 1.34 -6.78
C GLU A 340 13.91 0.55 -8.09
N HIS A 341 13.26 1.10 -9.12
CA HIS A 341 13.01 0.48 -10.42
C HIS A 341 13.39 1.43 -11.57
N PRO A 342 14.68 1.63 -11.84
CA PRO A 342 15.14 2.55 -12.88
C PRO A 342 14.55 2.27 -14.25
N GLY A 343 14.06 3.32 -14.94
CA GLY A 343 13.49 3.21 -16.28
C GLY A 343 12.06 2.71 -16.36
N THR A 344 11.40 2.41 -15.23
CA THR A 344 10.00 1.97 -15.21
C THR A 344 9.05 3.03 -15.76
N THR A 345 7.89 2.58 -16.23
CA THR A 345 6.80 3.46 -16.68
C THR A 345 5.93 3.87 -15.49
N ILE A 346 5.71 5.17 -15.36
CA ILE A 346 4.76 5.76 -14.40
C ILE A 346 3.46 6.04 -15.14
N VAL A 347 2.38 5.36 -14.77
CA VAL A 347 1.06 5.57 -15.35
C VAL A 347 0.30 6.60 -14.55
N THR A 348 -0.24 7.63 -15.23
CA THR A 348 -0.98 8.70 -14.57
C THR A 348 -2.28 9.00 -15.30
N ASP A 349 -3.14 9.82 -14.68
CA ASP A 349 -4.32 10.35 -15.35
C ASP A 349 -3.96 11.40 -16.43
N SER A 350 -4.97 11.75 -17.22
CA SER A 350 -4.83 12.62 -18.41
C SER A 350 -4.55 14.09 -18.09
N VAL A 351 -4.84 14.55 -16.86
CA VAL A 351 -4.75 15.98 -16.48
C VAL A 351 -3.42 16.35 -15.84
N THR A 352 -2.45 15.45 -15.86
CA THR A 352 -1.10 15.73 -15.35
C THR A 352 -0.35 16.74 -16.22
N SER A 353 0.53 17.52 -15.56
CA SER A 353 1.32 18.60 -16.14
C SER A 353 2.38 18.13 -17.13
N ASP A 354 2.74 18.97 -18.10
CA ASP A 354 3.90 18.71 -18.98
C ASP A 354 5.23 18.86 -18.22
N GLY A 355 5.26 19.70 -17.17
CA GLY A 355 6.40 19.78 -16.26
C GLY A 355 6.65 18.47 -15.54
N LEU A 356 5.59 17.74 -15.16
CA LEU A 356 5.71 16.39 -14.58
C LEU A 356 6.31 15.40 -15.58
N THR A 357 5.87 15.42 -16.86
CA THR A 357 6.46 14.57 -17.90
C THR A 357 7.95 14.84 -18.04
N THR A 358 8.32 16.11 -18.16
CA THR A 358 9.74 16.51 -18.25
C THR A 358 10.54 16.03 -17.04
N PHE A 359 9.97 16.14 -15.85
CA PHE A 359 10.59 15.68 -14.62
C PHE A 359 10.81 14.16 -14.61
N ILE A 360 9.78 13.37 -14.89
CA ILE A 360 9.87 11.90 -14.91
C ILE A 360 10.87 11.43 -15.98
N GLU A 361 10.78 11.98 -17.22
CA GLU A 361 11.54 11.46 -18.35
C GLU A 361 12.97 12.02 -18.41
N LYS A 362 13.16 13.32 -18.18
CA LYS A 362 14.48 13.96 -18.37
C LYS A 362 15.30 13.98 -17.09
N LYS A 363 14.67 14.15 -15.91
CA LYS A 363 15.41 14.20 -14.65
C LYS A 363 15.51 12.84 -13.98
N LEU A 364 14.43 12.06 -13.92
CA LEU A 364 14.42 10.77 -13.24
C LEU A 364 14.76 9.58 -14.15
N GLY A 365 14.73 9.76 -15.49
CA GLY A 365 15.05 8.69 -16.46
C GLY A 365 14.00 7.60 -16.58
N GLY A 366 12.78 7.86 -16.12
CA GLY A 366 11.62 6.98 -16.28
C GLY A 366 10.88 7.22 -17.60
N ARG A 367 9.72 6.57 -17.74
CA ARG A 367 8.76 6.82 -18.81
C ARG A 367 7.45 7.31 -18.22
N HIS A 368 6.83 8.34 -18.82
CA HIS A 368 5.56 8.86 -18.38
C HIS A 368 4.44 8.47 -19.34
N HIS A 369 3.47 7.71 -18.84
CA HIS A 369 2.31 7.26 -19.62
C HIS A 369 1.02 7.86 -19.08
N ARG A 370 0.48 8.90 -19.75
CA ARG A 370 -0.84 9.45 -19.41
C ARG A 370 -1.93 8.57 -19.99
N PHE A 371 -2.94 8.27 -19.17
CA PHE A 371 -4.09 7.49 -19.59
C PHE A 371 -5.40 8.18 -19.18
N LYS A 372 -6.52 7.52 -19.40
CA LYS A 372 -7.84 8.05 -19.00
C LYS A 372 -7.92 8.26 -17.50
N ARG A 373 -8.53 9.37 -17.08
CA ARG A 373 -8.84 9.62 -15.67
C ARG A 373 -9.77 8.54 -15.09
N GLY A 374 -9.56 8.22 -13.81
CA GLY A 374 -10.25 7.22 -13.03
C GLY A 374 -9.27 6.17 -12.53
N TYR A 375 -9.23 5.97 -11.21
CA TYR A 375 -8.27 5.08 -10.54
C TYR A 375 -8.18 3.69 -11.20
N LYS A 376 -9.35 3.10 -11.52
CA LYS A 376 -9.39 1.82 -12.19
C LYS A 376 -8.75 1.86 -13.59
N ASN A 377 -8.91 2.95 -14.33
CA ASN A 377 -8.33 3.07 -15.66
C ASN A 377 -6.79 3.08 -15.62
N VAL A 378 -6.20 3.88 -14.72
CA VAL A 378 -4.73 3.98 -14.61
C VAL A 378 -4.12 2.68 -14.04
N ILE A 379 -4.80 2.02 -13.11
CA ILE A 379 -4.38 0.74 -12.55
C ILE A 379 -4.44 -0.37 -13.61
N ASP A 380 -5.57 -0.52 -14.31
CA ASP A 380 -5.74 -1.52 -15.36
C ASP A 380 -4.72 -1.31 -16.50
N GLU A 381 -4.40 -0.05 -16.83
CA GLU A 381 -3.40 0.25 -17.85
C GLU A 381 -1.98 -0.14 -17.41
N ALA A 382 -1.62 0.12 -16.16
CA ALA A 382 -0.33 -0.32 -15.61
C ALA A 382 -0.21 -1.86 -15.61
N ILE A 383 -1.28 -2.56 -15.26
CA ILE A 383 -1.35 -4.04 -15.35
C ILE A 383 -1.20 -4.50 -16.80
N ARG A 384 -1.91 -3.84 -17.74
CA ARG A 384 -1.82 -4.14 -19.17
C ARG A 384 -0.40 -3.96 -19.71
N LEU A 385 0.27 -2.85 -19.36
CA LEU A 385 1.66 -2.60 -19.76
C LEU A 385 2.58 -3.74 -19.29
N ASN A 386 2.48 -4.14 -18.03
CA ASN A 386 3.25 -5.27 -17.51
C ASN A 386 2.95 -6.58 -18.28
N SER A 387 1.69 -6.80 -18.68
CA SER A 387 1.32 -8.03 -19.42
C SER A 387 1.92 -8.13 -20.83
N ILE A 388 2.31 -6.99 -21.41
CA ILE A 388 2.97 -6.92 -22.72
C ILE A 388 4.49 -6.74 -22.63
N GLY A 389 5.06 -6.86 -21.40
CA GLY A 389 6.50 -6.75 -21.17
C GLY A 389 7.03 -5.32 -21.02
N GLU A 390 6.16 -4.32 -20.89
CA GLU A 390 6.53 -2.96 -20.55
C GLU A 390 6.39 -2.74 -19.04
N GLU A 391 7.51 -2.65 -18.34
CA GLU A 391 7.50 -2.56 -16.88
C GLU A 391 6.85 -1.26 -16.39
N SER A 392 5.88 -1.40 -15.50
CA SER A 392 5.27 -0.33 -14.71
C SER A 392 5.18 -0.76 -13.25
N HIS A 393 5.52 0.13 -12.30
CA HIS A 393 5.48 -0.15 -10.87
C HIS A 393 4.59 0.82 -10.10
N LEU A 394 4.09 1.88 -10.75
CA LEU A 394 3.22 2.89 -10.15
C LEU A 394 2.12 3.31 -11.11
N ALA A 395 0.88 3.26 -10.65
CA ALA A 395 -0.29 3.92 -11.23
C ALA A 395 -0.81 4.93 -10.22
N ILE A 396 -0.92 6.21 -10.59
CA ILE A 396 -1.28 7.28 -9.67
C ILE A 396 -2.02 8.41 -10.36
N GLU A 397 -3.02 8.99 -9.68
CA GLU A 397 -3.82 10.10 -10.17
C GLU A 397 -3.57 11.42 -9.44
N THR A 398 -3.92 12.51 -10.08
CA THR A 398 -3.92 13.85 -9.46
C THR A 398 -4.92 13.98 -8.31
N SER A 399 -5.87 13.06 -8.18
CA SER A 399 -6.84 13.00 -7.07
C SER A 399 -6.28 12.43 -5.76
N GLY A 400 -5.07 11.83 -5.80
CA GLY A 400 -4.46 11.17 -4.66
C GLY A 400 -4.66 9.66 -4.60
N HIS A 401 -5.44 9.06 -5.52
CA HIS A 401 -5.47 7.62 -5.72
C HIS A 401 -4.13 7.11 -6.23
N GLY A 402 -3.70 5.96 -5.73
CA GLY A 402 -2.48 5.36 -6.23
C GLY A 402 -2.28 3.91 -5.84
N ALA A 403 -1.70 3.17 -6.77
CA ALA A 403 -1.45 1.74 -6.65
C ALA A 403 -0.03 1.40 -7.05
N LEU A 404 0.60 0.54 -6.25
CA LEU A 404 1.94 0.03 -6.53
C LEU A 404 1.87 -1.46 -6.89
N LYS A 405 2.72 -1.87 -7.83
CA LYS A 405 2.84 -3.28 -8.25
C LYS A 405 3.18 -4.19 -7.07
N GLU A 406 4.05 -3.73 -6.18
CA GLU A 406 4.45 -4.45 -4.96
C GLU A 406 3.31 -4.61 -3.94
N ASN A 407 2.29 -3.73 -3.96
CA ASN A 407 1.08 -3.83 -3.17
C ASN A 407 -0.09 -4.45 -3.97
N HIS A 408 0.21 -5.34 -4.91
CA HIS A 408 -0.78 -6.06 -5.73
C HIS A 408 -1.76 -5.17 -6.49
N TRP A 409 -1.34 -3.95 -6.85
CA TRP A 409 -2.18 -2.97 -7.53
C TRP A 409 -3.42 -2.55 -6.75
N LEU A 410 -3.38 -2.64 -5.40
CA LEU A 410 -4.43 -2.09 -4.56
C LEU A 410 -4.38 -0.56 -4.64
N ASP A 411 -5.54 0.05 -4.81
CA ASP A 411 -5.73 1.49 -4.63
C ASP A 411 -5.66 1.79 -3.14
N ASP A 412 -4.54 2.39 -2.69
CA ASP A 412 -4.19 2.40 -1.27
C ASP A 412 -3.40 3.67 -0.89
N GLY A 413 -4.14 4.69 -0.43
CA GLY A 413 -3.56 5.95 0.03
C GLY A 413 -2.65 5.80 1.24
N ALA A 414 -2.93 4.83 2.14
CA ALA A 414 -2.06 4.57 3.28
C ALA A 414 -0.72 3.97 2.85
N TYR A 415 -0.73 3.07 1.87
CA TYR A 415 0.51 2.48 1.37
C TYR A 415 1.41 3.51 0.66
N LEU A 416 0.83 4.49 -0.06
CA LEU A 416 1.59 5.62 -0.61
C LEU A 416 2.33 6.37 0.51
N MET A 417 1.66 6.62 1.64
CA MET A 417 2.31 7.27 2.78
C MET A 417 3.40 6.40 3.41
N VAL A 418 3.22 5.08 3.47
CA VAL A 418 4.27 4.16 3.92
C VAL A 418 5.52 4.23 3.05
N LYS A 419 5.39 4.36 1.72
CA LYS A 419 6.54 4.56 0.82
C LYS A 419 7.31 5.85 1.17
N ILE A 420 6.60 6.93 1.45
CA ILE A 420 7.19 8.21 1.89
C ILE A 420 7.90 8.03 3.25
N LEU A 421 7.26 7.36 4.21
CA LEU A 421 7.84 7.08 5.53
C LEU A 421 9.11 6.20 5.43
N ASN A 422 9.11 5.21 4.55
CA ASN A 422 10.28 4.39 4.27
C ASN A 422 11.46 5.25 3.76
N LYS A 423 11.17 6.22 2.89
CA LYS A 423 12.20 7.15 2.41
C LYS A 423 12.77 8.01 3.52
N LEU A 424 11.93 8.52 4.42
CA LEU A 424 12.37 9.28 5.60
C LEU A 424 13.25 8.42 6.53
N ALA A 425 12.78 7.22 6.86
CA ALA A 425 13.51 6.28 7.72
C ALA A 425 14.86 5.89 7.13
N SER A 426 14.93 5.60 5.83
CA SER A 426 16.15 5.24 5.12
C SER A 426 17.16 6.40 5.06
N ALA A 427 16.67 7.62 4.83
CA ALA A 427 17.51 8.82 4.83
C ALA A 427 18.13 9.06 6.21
N ARG A 428 17.36 8.87 7.28
CA ARG A 428 17.85 8.97 8.65
C ARG A 428 18.89 7.89 8.97
N ALA A 429 18.61 6.64 8.64
CA ALA A 429 19.53 5.51 8.87
C ALA A 429 20.87 5.69 8.15
N SER A 430 20.88 6.34 6.98
CA SER A 430 22.09 6.66 6.23
C SER A 430 22.82 7.93 6.70
N GLY A 431 22.41 8.53 7.82
CA GLY A 431 23.03 9.75 8.37
C GLY A 431 22.77 11.02 7.54
N LYS A 432 21.92 10.96 6.54
CA LYS A 432 21.43 12.12 5.78
C LYS A 432 20.35 12.83 6.60
N GLY A 433 20.76 13.43 7.73
CA GLY A 433 19.86 14.18 8.60
C GLY A 433 19.25 15.37 7.87
N GLY A 434 18.00 15.70 8.20
CA GLY A 434 17.31 16.86 7.61
C GLY A 434 15.79 16.77 7.65
N GLY A 435 15.22 15.85 8.44
CA GLY A 435 13.75 15.73 8.55
C GLY A 435 13.09 15.46 7.19
N SER A 436 11.91 16.03 6.97
CA SER A 436 11.19 15.91 5.69
C SER A 436 11.81 16.68 4.51
N LYS A 437 12.91 17.45 4.74
CA LYS A 437 13.63 18.14 3.65
C LYS A 437 14.07 17.15 2.55
N VAL A 438 14.40 15.91 2.90
CA VAL A 438 14.75 14.88 1.92
C VAL A 438 13.65 14.66 0.87
N LEU A 439 12.37 14.81 1.24
CA LEU A 439 11.24 14.68 0.32
C LEU A 439 11.16 15.86 -0.64
N THR A 440 11.41 17.07 -0.15
CA THR A 440 11.47 18.28 -0.96
C THR A 440 12.61 18.22 -1.98
N ASP A 441 13.78 17.73 -1.54
CA ASP A 441 14.95 17.57 -2.40
C ASP A 441 14.72 16.54 -3.54
N LEU A 442 13.88 15.51 -3.30
CA LEU A 442 13.53 14.53 -4.34
C LEU A 442 12.76 15.11 -5.51
N ILE A 443 11.96 16.15 -5.28
CA ILE A 443 11.18 16.83 -6.33
C ILE A 443 11.81 18.15 -6.78
N ASP A 444 13.04 18.42 -6.36
CA ASP A 444 13.77 19.58 -6.85
C ASP A 444 13.88 19.56 -8.39
N GLY A 445 13.61 20.70 -9.02
CA GLY A 445 13.56 20.84 -10.48
C GLY A 445 12.24 20.42 -11.13
N LEU A 446 11.21 20.03 -10.36
CA LEU A 446 9.85 19.93 -10.88
C LEU A 446 9.37 21.33 -11.32
N GLN A 447 9.09 21.48 -12.61
CA GLN A 447 8.54 22.72 -13.15
C GLN A 447 7.02 22.76 -12.92
N GLU A 448 6.57 23.85 -12.30
CA GLU A 448 5.16 24.08 -12.04
C GLU A 448 4.66 25.24 -12.92
N PRO A 449 3.43 25.14 -13.47
CA PRO A 449 2.87 26.22 -14.24
C PRO A 449 2.57 27.44 -13.35
N ALA A 450 2.78 28.65 -13.89
CA ALA A 450 2.39 29.87 -13.18
C ALA A 450 0.86 30.06 -13.16
N PHE A 451 0.16 29.47 -14.11
CA PHE A 451 -1.31 29.40 -14.17
C PHE A 451 -1.78 27.96 -14.33
N ALA A 452 -2.73 27.55 -13.50
CA ALA A 452 -3.44 26.28 -13.61
C ALA A 452 -4.90 26.46 -13.21
N ALA A 453 -5.83 25.98 -14.02
CA ALA A 453 -7.26 26.03 -13.72
C ALA A 453 -8.01 24.84 -14.32
N GLU A 454 -9.05 24.39 -13.62
CA GLU A 454 -10.11 23.54 -14.15
C GLU A 454 -11.40 24.36 -14.26
N LEU A 455 -11.90 24.51 -15.46
CA LEU A 455 -13.18 25.16 -15.74
C LEU A 455 -14.21 24.08 -16.08
N ARG A 456 -15.45 24.24 -15.63
CA ARG A 456 -16.53 23.27 -15.85
C ARG A 456 -17.57 23.88 -16.78
N LEU A 457 -17.55 23.51 -18.06
CA LEU A 457 -18.49 23.95 -19.08
C LEU A 457 -19.73 23.04 -19.01
N LYS A 458 -20.82 23.54 -18.41
CA LYS A 458 -22.05 22.76 -18.22
C LYS A 458 -22.84 22.64 -19.52
N ILE A 459 -23.40 21.47 -19.79
CA ILE A 459 -24.29 21.22 -20.90
C ILE A 459 -25.75 21.42 -20.40
N ASN A 460 -26.46 22.37 -20.97
CA ASN A 460 -27.86 22.62 -20.69
C ASN A 460 -28.74 21.56 -21.35
N GLN A 461 -29.14 20.55 -20.61
CA GLN A 461 -29.97 19.45 -21.11
C GLN A 461 -31.39 19.89 -21.57
N ASN A 462 -31.82 21.12 -21.21
CA ASN A 462 -33.10 21.70 -21.67
C ASN A 462 -32.95 22.53 -22.92
N HIS A 463 -31.74 22.68 -23.47
CA HIS A 463 -31.53 23.40 -24.75
C HIS A 463 -32.28 22.70 -25.89
N PRO A 464 -32.88 23.45 -26.86
CA PRO A 464 -33.61 22.88 -27.99
C PRO A 464 -32.85 21.79 -28.75
N ASP A 465 -31.53 21.94 -28.90
CA ASP A 465 -30.69 20.95 -29.58
C ASP A 465 -30.67 19.56 -28.90
N LEU A 466 -30.93 19.51 -27.61
CA LEU A 466 -31.00 18.26 -26.82
C LEU A 466 -32.44 17.84 -26.54
N LYS A 467 -33.35 18.81 -26.34
CA LYS A 467 -34.74 18.52 -26.03
C LYS A 467 -35.59 18.43 -27.32
N GLY A 468 -35.44 17.29 -28.00
CA GLY A 468 -36.15 17.04 -29.26
C GLY A 468 -35.42 17.59 -30.53
N GLY A 469 -34.17 18.00 -30.39
CA GLY A 469 -33.32 18.50 -31.46
C GLY A 469 -32.38 17.47 -32.07
N ALA A 470 -31.21 17.93 -32.51
CA ALA A 470 -30.25 17.13 -33.27
C ALA A 470 -29.52 16.06 -32.45
N PHE A 471 -29.49 16.19 -31.09
CA PHE A 471 -28.73 15.30 -30.19
C PHE A 471 -29.65 14.55 -29.24
N ARG A 472 -29.42 13.24 -29.07
CA ARG A 472 -30.25 12.37 -28.25
C ARG A 472 -29.85 12.40 -26.75
N SER A 473 -28.64 12.85 -26.45
CA SER A 473 -28.10 12.88 -25.09
C SER A 473 -27.02 13.94 -24.93
N PHE A 474 -26.71 14.31 -23.70
CA PHE A 474 -25.57 15.19 -23.41
C PHE A 474 -24.23 14.59 -23.85
N ARG A 475 -24.13 13.25 -23.92
CA ARG A 475 -22.93 12.57 -24.41
C ARG A 475 -22.73 12.83 -25.89
N GLU A 476 -23.75 12.59 -26.69
CA GLU A 476 -23.69 12.84 -28.16
C GLU A 476 -23.39 14.31 -28.45
N TYR A 477 -23.97 15.24 -27.67
CA TYR A 477 -23.66 16.67 -27.78
C TYR A 477 -22.21 16.97 -27.39
N GLY A 478 -21.74 16.45 -26.25
CA GLY A 478 -20.34 16.64 -25.80
C GLY A 478 -19.32 16.05 -26.77
N GLU A 479 -19.60 14.88 -27.33
CA GLU A 479 -18.75 14.26 -28.38
C GLU A 479 -18.70 15.11 -29.65
N ALA A 480 -19.82 15.73 -30.02
CA ALA A 480 -19.84 16.66 -31.15
C ALA A 480 -19.00 17.92 -30.89
N VAL A 481 -19.06 18.47 -29.65
CA VAL A 481 -18.19 19.59 -29.25
C VAL A 481 -16.72 19.20 -29.34
N LEU A 482 -16.34 18.05 -28.81
CA LEU A 482 -14.94 17.56 -28.83
C LEU A 482 -14.46 17.34 -30.25
N LYS A 483 -15.28 16.73 -31.12
CA LYS A 483 -14.95 16.51 -32.54
C LYS A 483 -14.78 17.82 -33.30
N HIS A 484 -15.63 18.82 -33.02
CA HIS A 484 -15.53 20.13 -33.62
C HIS A 484 -14.25 20.85 -33.17
N LEU A 485 -13.93 20.83 -31.87
CA LEU A 485 -12.69 21.36 -31.33
C LEU A 485 -11.47 20.70 -32.00
N GLU A 486 -11.46 19.38 -32.10
CA GLU A 486 -10.39 18.62 -32.74
C GLU A 486 -10.13 19.03 -34.18
N ASN A 487 -11.20 19.26 -34.94
CA ASN A 487 -11.12 19.72 -36.35
C ASN A 487 -10.66 21.17 -36.45
N SER A 488 -11.06 22.04 -35.54
CA SER A 488 -10.75 23.47 -35.55
C SER A 488 -9.29 23.78 -35.26
N ILE A 489 -8.64 22.98 -34.38
CA ILE A 489 -7.24 23.19 -33.97
C ILE A 489 -6.27 23.01 -35.13
N GLY A 490 -6.55 22.12 -36.08
CA GLY A 490 -5.66 21.84 -37.21
C GLY A 490 -5.38 23.04 -38.13
N SER A 491 -6.08 24.16 -37.95
CA SER A 491 -5.89 25.38 -38.72
C SER A 491 -4.93 26.40 -38.10
N ASP A 492 -4.57 26.24 -36.82
CA ASP A 492 -3.65 27.13 -36.11
C ASP A 492 -2.28 26.46 -35.90
N PRO A 493 -1.22 26.94 -36.54
CA PRO A 493 0.12 26.36 -36.42
C PRO A 493 0.75 26.53 -35.02
N SER A 494 0.19 27.42 -34.19
CA SER A 494 0.63 27.64 -32.79
C SER A 494 0.10 26.59 -31.86
N LEU A 495 -0.85 25.73 -32.27
CA LEU A 495 -1.52 24.73 -31.51
C LEU A 495 -1.19 23.34 -32.04
N LEU A 496 -0.72 22.48 -31.14
CA LEU A 496 -0.34 21.11 -31.46
C LEU A 496 -1.20 20.13 -30.68
N LYS A 497 -2.00 19.35 -31.38
CA LYS A 497 -2.72 18.23 -30.76
C LYS A 497 -1.75 17.19 -30.26
N ALA A 498 -2.00 16.66 -29.07
CA ALA A 498 -1.21 15.54 -28.51
C ALA A 498 -1.24 14.34 -29.48
N PRO A 499 -0.07 13.76 -29.84
CA PRO A 499 0.01 12.66 -30.80
C PRO A 499 -0.70 11.39 -30.29
N VAL A 500 -0.73 11.19 -28.98
CA VAL A 500 -1.46 10.12 -28.31
C VAL A 500 -2.30 10.75 -27.22
N ASN A 501 -3.58 10.46 -27.22
CA ASN A 501 -4.53 10.93 -26.22
C ASN A 501 -5.66 9.90 -26.07
N TYR A 502 -5.99 9.58 -24.84
CA TYR A 502 -6.95 8.51 -24.53
C TYR A 502 -8.33 9.04 -24.14
N GLU A 503 -8.46 10.32 -23.82
CA GLU A 503 -9.74 10.97 -23.55
C GLU A 503 -9.73 12.45 -23.94
N GLY A 504 -10.86 12.94 -24.42
CA GLY A 504 -11.05 14.34 -24.78
C GLY A 504 -10.10 14.82 -25.89
N VAL A 505 -9.78 16.10 -25.89
CA VAL A 505 -8.86 16.74 -26.82
C VAL A 505 -7.80 17.52 -26.06
N ARG A 506 -6.56 16.98 -26.03
CA ARG A 506 -5.40 17.64 -25.43
C ARG A 506 -4.59 18.36 -26.49
N VAL A 507 -4.26 19.61 -26.21
CA VAL A 507 -3.55 20.50 -27.13
C VAL A 507 -2.49 21.29 -26.40
N SER A 508 -1.29 21.35 -26.93
CA SER A 508 -0.19 22.20 -26.48
C SER A 508 -0.08 23.45 -27.34
N GLY A 509 0.25 24.58 -26.73
CA GLY A 509 0.47 25.86 -27.41
C GLY A 509 0.85 26.97 -26.44
N TYR A 510 1.48 28.02 -26.90
CA TYR A 510 1.88 29.18 -26.11
C TYR A 510 2.67 28.82 -24.84
N GLY A 511 3.47 27.76 -24.92
CA GLY A 511 4.24 27.25 -23.74
C GLY A 511 3.43 26.52 -22.69
N GLY A 512 2.12 26.34 -22.89
CA GLY A 512 1.20 25.63 -22.02
C GLY A 512 0.38 24.57 -22.74
N TRP A 513 -0.69 24.13 -22.14
CA TRP A 513 -1.62 23.15 -22.72
C TRP A 513 -3.03 23.33 -22.18
N PHE A 514 -3.99 22.77 -22.90
CA PHE A 514 -5.34 22.53 -22.40
C PHE A 514 -5.81 21.11 -22.73
N LEU A 515 -6.75 20.61 -21.92
CA LEU A 515 -7.50 19.38 -22.17
C LEU A 515 -8.99 19.65 -21.96
N LEU A 516 -9.78 19.55 -23.02
CA LEU A 516 -11.25 19.52 -22.93
C LEU A 516 -11.69 18.06 -23.01
N ARG A 517 -12.44 17.59 -22.03
CA ARG A 517 -12.94 16.21 -21.98
C ARG A 517 -14.42 16.16 -21.59
N LEU A 518 -15.09 15.06 -21.84
CA LEU A 518 -16.48 14.85 -21.43
C LEU A 518 -16.50 14.07 -20.10
N SER A 519 -17.29 14.54 -19.13
CA SER A 519 -17.52 13.80 -17.88
C SER A 519 -18.26 12.48 -18.17
N LEU A 520 -17.91 11.45 -17.42
CA LEU A 520 -18.54 10.13 -17.52
C LEU A 520 -19.97 10.14 -16.96
N HIS A 521 -20.26 10.96 -15.96
CA HIS A 521 -21.50 10.91 -15.20
C HIS A 521 -22.36 12.16 -15.36
N ASP A 522 -21.73 13.32 -15.42
CA ASP A 522 -22.40 14.61 -15.38
C ASP A 522 -22.47 15.27 -16.78
N PRO A 523 -23.51 16.08 -17.04
CA PRO A 523 -23.61 16.86 -18.28
C PRO A 523 -22.66 18.06 -18.26
N VAL A 524 -21.36 17.78 -18.29
CA VAL A 524 -20.29 18.80 -18.20
C VAL A 524 -19.07 18.40 -19.01
N LEU A 525 -18.42 19.40 -19.60
CA LEU A 525 -17.10 19.28 -20.21
C LEU A 525 -16.08 20.00 -19.31
N PRO A 526 -15.32 19.27 -18.48
CA PRO A 526 -14.18 19.83 -17.77
C PRO A 526 -13.10 20.27 -18.75
N LEU A 527 -12.61 21.50 -18.57
CA LEU A 527 -11.50 22.09 -19.29
C LEU A 527 -10.36 22.37 -18.34
N ASN A 528 -9.27 21.64 -18.46
CA ASN A 528 -8.03 21.90 -17.73
C ASN A 528 -7.11 22.76 -18.59
N ILE A 529 -6.55 23.84 -18.03
CA ILE A 529 -5.59 24.73 -18.69
C ILE A 529 -4.40 24.91 -17.75
N GLU A 530 -3.19 24.76 -18.28
CA GLU A 530 -1.95 25.18 -17.62
C GLU A 530 -1.13 26.04 -18.60
N ALA A 531 -0.52 27.11 -18.06
CA ALA A 531 0.28 28.03 -18.87
C ALA A 531 1.41 28.68 -18.03
N PRO A 532 2.49 29.17 -18.71
CA PRO A 532 3.57 29.89 -18.04
C PRO A 532 3.18 31.30 -17.59
N SER A 533 2.05 31.83 -18.08
CA SER A 533 1.52 33.15 -17.68
C SER A 533 -0.01 33.20 -17.81
N ASN A 534 -0.63 34.20 -17.17
CA ASN A 534 -2.06 34.49 -17.37
C ASN A 534 -2.37 34.83 -18.84
N ASP A 535 -1.52 35.58 -19.53
CA ASP A 535 -1.72 35.98 -20.90
C ASP A 535 -1.70 34.78 -21.84
N ASP A 536 -0.85 33.81 -21.60
CA ASP A 536 -0.80 32.58 -22.38
C ASP A 536 -1.99 31.67 -22.06
N ALA A 537 -2.47 31.64 -20.81
CA ALA A 537 -3.72 30.97 -20.45
C ALA A 537 -4.93 31.59 -21.17
N VAL A 538 -4.98 32.93 -21.30
CA VAL A 538 -6.01 33.63 -22.06
C VAL A 538 -5.97 33.25 -23.53
N LYS A 539 -4.79 33.17 -24.18
CA LYS A 539 -4.66 32.71 -25.58
C LYS A 539 -5.20 31.29 -25.75
N LEU A 540 -4.85 30.37 -24.85
CA LEU A 540 -5.38 28.99 -24.88
C LEU A 540 -6.91 28.99 -24.68
N GLY A 541 -7.42 29.79 -23.75
CA GLY A 541 -8.85 29.96 -23.50
C GLY A 541 -9.60 30.50 -24.71
N LEU A 542 -9.04 31.50 -25.40
CA LEU A 542 -9.61 32.06 -26.63
C LEU A 542 -9.69 31.02 -27.76
N ALA A 543 -8.67 30.16 -27.89
CA ALA A 543 -8.68 29.08 -28.88
C ALA A 543 -9.83 28.09 -28.63
N VAL A 544 -10.02 27.71 -27.35
CA VAL A 544 -11.16 26.85 -26.97
C VAL A 544 -12.49 27.57 -27.19
N LEU A 545 -12.63 28.84 -26.77
CA LEU A 545 -13.85 29.63 -26.93
C LEU A 545 -14.26 29.75 -28.39
N ALA A 546 -13.29 30.04 -29.28
CA ALA A 546 -13.54 30.12 -30.72
C ALA A 546 -14.09 28.81 -31.31
N ALA A 547 -13.62 27.67 -30.81
CA ALA A 547 -14.07 26.34 -31.25
C ALA A 547 -15.44 25.94 -30.70
N VAL A 548 -15.83 26.43 -29.51
CA VAL A 548 -17.08 25.99 -28.87
C VAL A 548 -18.23 27.00 -28.98
N LYS A 549 -17.99 28.18 -29.54
CA LYS A 549 -18.97 29.28 -29.64
C LYS A 549 -20.29 28.94 -30.34
N ASP A 550 -20.25 27.99 -31.25
CA ASP A 550 -21.42 27.60 -32.05
C ASP A 550 -22.32 26.58 -31.31
N PHE A 551 -21.89 26.14 -30.13
CA PHE A 551 -22.63 25.19 -29.30
C PHE A 551 -23.41 25.95 -28.21
N ALA A 552 -24.56 26.51 -28.54
CA ALA A 552 -25.37 27.37 -27.68
C ALA A 552 -25.90 26.65 -26.42
N GLY A 553 -25.96 25.32 -26.42
CA GLY A 553 -26.32 24.51 -25.24
C GLY A 553 -25.17 24.35 -24.23
N LEU A 554 -23.96 24.88 -24.51
CA LEU A 554 -22.81 24.82 -23.61
C LEU A 554 -22.68 26.14 -22.84
N ASP A 555 -22.65 26.07 -21.50
CA ASP A 555 -22.38 27.22 -20.64
C ASP A 555 -20.88 27.54 -20.66
N THR A 556 -20.52 28.59 -21.38
CA THR A 556 -19.13 29.07 -21.49
C THR A 556 -18.79 30.24 -20.56
N SER A 557 -19.67 30.57 -19.58
CA SER A 557 -19.50 31.73 -18.70
C SER A 557 -18.18 31.75 -17.94
N ALA A 558 -17.75 30.57 -17.44
CA ALA A 558 -16.45 30.43 -16.75
C ALA A 558 -15.26 30.70 -17.70
N LEU A 559 -15.36 30.24 -18.95
CA LEU A 559 -14.36 30.46 -19.97
C LEU A 559 -14.32 31.94 -20.42
N ASN A 560 -15.50 32.56 -20.63
CA ASN A 560 -15.62 33.98 -20.92
C ASN A 560 -14.95 34.85 -19.87
N LYS A 561 -15.16 34.49 -18.57
CA LYS A 561 -14.52 35.19 -17.45
C LYS A 561 -12.99 35.07 -17.49
N LEU A 562 -12.46 33.91 -17.86
CA LEU A 562 -11.02 33.69 -17.97
C LEU A 562 -10.42 34.61 -19.07
N VAL A 563 -11.09 34.71 -20.22
CA VAL A 563 -10.56 35.45 -21.36
C VAL A 563 -10.95 36.95 -21.37
N GLY A 564 -11.63 37.44 -20.36
CA GLY A 564 -12.08 38.82 -20.25
C GLY A 564 -13.18 39.20 -21.27
N ALA A 565 -13.88 38.23 -21.83
CA ALA A 565 -15.04 38.44 -22.67
C ALA A 565 -16.29 38.63 -21.79
N SER A 566 -16.92 39.80 -21.81
CA SER A 566 -18.15 40.12 -21.09
C SER A 566 -19.39 39.53 -21.75
#